data_5cf02596d5ff5fd203979996cd8b9e4e
#
_entry.id   5cf02596d5ff5fd203979996cd8b9e4e
#
_cell.length_a   1.000
_cell.length_b   1.000
_cell.length_c   1.000
_cell.angle_alpha   90.00
_cell.angle_beta   90.00
_cell.angle_gamma   90.00
#
_symmetry.space_group_name_H-M   'P 1'
#
loop_
_entity.id
_entity.type
_entity.pdbx_description
1 polymer ?
#
loop_
_entity_poly.entity_id
_entity_poly.type
_entity_poly.pdbx_seq_one_letter_code
_entity_poly.pdbx_strand_id
1 'polypeptide(L)'
;DGNFPPPPPNAGLTNFRTYIIGKLNNTLTNGKSYCGKVYINLDNLSPYKINRFGMYFDNGTIFNSQPNCFTVLNVTPQVENNPLFIMNDTLGWMSIQGIFTANGTESRITLGNFYTDVNSVGLPTGLVNGRYPATYNIDDISLIATDITAFAGNDVTICVSDSIHLGRPQEVGLECLWYKPTIATSFANTSDIWFKPIQTGVYTFVQRMDNCAITWDTVTVTVIQDCNTLGAEALEAPNVFTPNGDGTNDTFMFSVFSAKGLVFNIYDRWGLLIKNSELKTNNYVLWDGRTTSGEACSEGVYFYTLQYTDSNGDVHKKNGYVSLFR
;
A
#
# COMPACT_ATOMS: atom_id res chain seq x y z
N ASP A 1 -22.22 4.10 -22.91
CA ASP A 1 -23.58 4.69 -22.95
C ASP A 1 -24.60 3.62 -23.34
N GLY A 2 -24.99 2.78 -22.38
CA GLY A 2 -26.06 1.82 -22.55
C GLY A 2 -27.41 2.50 -22.31
N ASN A 3 -28.06 2.92 -23.37
CA ASN A 3 -29.46 3.35 -23.33
C ASN A 3 -30.36 2.14 -22.98
N PHE A 4 -30.58 1.89 -21.71
CA PHE A 4 -31.61 0.96 -21.27
C PHE A 4 -32.96 1.66 -21.37
N PRO A 5 -33.97 1.03 -21.98
CA PRO A 5 -35.31 1.60 -22.00
C PRO A 5 -35.82 1.73 -20.56
N PRO A 6 -36.47 2.83 -20.20
CA PRO A 6 -37.07 2.99 -18.88
C PRO A 6 -38.10 1.86 -18.65
N PRO A 7 -38.17 1.28 -17.46
CA PRO A 7 -39.20 0.30 -17.14
C PRO A 7 -40.61 0.95 -17.29
N PRO A 8 -41.62 0.22 -17.71
CA PRO A 8 -42.97 0.74 -17.89
C PRO A 8 -43.50 1.30 -16.56
N PRO A 9 -44.26 2.41 -16.58
CA PRO A 9 -44.58 3.21 -15.39
C PRO A 9 -45.46 2.57 -14.33
N ASN A 10 -45.89 1.31 -14.46
CA ASN A 10 -46.75 0.62 -13.50
C ASN A 10 -46.52 -0.89 -13.38
N ALA A 11 -45.39 -1.43 -13.84
CA ALA A 11 -45.04 -2.76 -13.45
C ALA A 11 -44.50 -2.69 -12.00
N GLY A 12 -45.17 -3.29 -11.04
CA GLY A 12 -44.66 -3.50 -9.69
C GLY A 12 -43.43 -4.39 -9.77
N LEU A 13 -42.29 -3.80 -10.11
CA LEU A 13 -41.02 -4.50 -10.20
C LEU A 13 -40.55 -4.81 -8.78
N THR A 14 -40.96 -5.98 -8.29
CA THR A 14 -40.43 -6.53 -7.05
C THR A 14 -39.01 -7.05 -7.31
N ASN A 15 -38.12 -6.77 -6.38
CA ASN A 15 -36.74 -7.30 -6.41
C ASN A 15 -35.89 -6.84 -7.61
N PHE A 16 -36.15 -5.66 -8.15
CA PHE A 16 -35.32 -5.10 -9.21
C PHE A 16 -33.95 -4.64 -8.66
N ARG A 17 -32.86 -5.13 -9.26
CA ARG A 17 -31.49 -4.78 -8.86
C ARG A 17 -30.63 -4.53 -10.09
N THR A 18 -29.68 -3.61 -9.92
CA THR A 18 -28.57 -3.40 -10.87
C THR A 18 -27.25 -3.60 -10.13
N TYR A 19 -26.26 -4.10 -10.84
CA TYR A 19 -24.95 -4.38 -10.28
C TYR A 19 -23.85 -3.81 -11.16
N ILE A 20 -22.75 -3.40 -10.52
CA ILE A 20 -21.51 -3.09 -11.21
C ILE A 20 -20.59 -4.29 -11.02
N ILE A 21 -20.05 -4.79 -12.12
CA ILE A 21 -19.12 -5.95 -12.09
C ILE A 21 -17.77 -5.51 -12.63
N GLY A 22 -16.74 -5.72 -11.83
CA GLY A 22 -15.35 -5.46 -12.18
C GLY A 22 -14.51 -6.73 -12.22
N LYS A 23 -13.40 -6.66 -12.94
CA LYS A 23 -12.36 -7.71 -12.92
C LYS A 23 -11.24 -7.24 -11.98
N LEU A 24 -10.77 -8.14 -11.12
CA LEU A 24 -9.57 -7.90 -10.31
C LEU A 24 -8.32 -8.03 -11.20
N ASN A 25 -7.27 -7.29 -10.86
CA ASN A 25 -5.99 -7.36 -11.58
C ASN A 25 -5.36 -8.76 -11.48
N ASN A 26 -5.50 -9.39 -10.31
CA ASN A 26 -5.03 -10.74 -10.04
C ASN A 26 -6.11 -11.51 -9.28
N THR A 27 -6.08 -12.84 -9.36
CA THR A 27 -6.86 -13.72 -8.49
C THR A 27 -6.35 -13.58 -7.06
N LEU A 28 -7.25 -13.52 -6.08
CA LEU A 28 -6.87 -13.39 -4.68
C LEU A 28 -6.18 -14.66 -4.17
N THR A 29 -5.32 -14.51 -3.19
CA THR A 29 -4.56 -15.62 -2.61
C THR A 29 -5.38 -16.34 -1.55
N ASN A 30 -5.45 -17.66 -1.62
CA ASN A 30 -6.17 -18.50 -0.66
C ASN A 30 -5.65 -18.29 0.77
N GLY A 31 -6.56 -18.10 1.71
CA GLY A 31 -6.28 -17.91 3.13
C GLY A 31 -5.78 -16.51 3.50
N LYS A 32 -5.54 -15.64 2.52
CA LYS A 32 -5.12 -14.25 2.73
C LYS A 32 -6.34 -13.37 3.02
N SER A 33 -6.20 -12.45 3.99
CA SER A 33 -7.25 -11.50 4.32
C SER A 33 -7.09 -10.20 3.52
N TYR A 34 -8.22 -9.67 3.08
CA TYR A 34 -8.30 -8.44 2.28
C TYR A 34 -9.30 -7.46 2.89
N CYS A 35 -8.96 -6.18 2.86
CA CYS A 35 -9.88 -5.09 3.14
C CYS A 35 -10.48 -4.60 1.82
N GLY A 36 -11.78 -4.76 1.67
CA GLY A 36 -12.54 -4.16 0.58
C GLY A 36 -13.17 -2.85 1.05
N LYS A 37 -13.11 -1.82 0.21
CA LYS A 37 -13.74 -0.52 0.47
C LYS A 37 -14.34 0.05 -0.82
N VAL A 38 -15.46 0.76 -0.66
CA VAL A 38 -16.10 1.56 -1.70
C VAL A 38 -16.73 2.79 -1.07
N TYR A 39 -16.71 3.90 -1.76
CA TYR A 39 -17.47 5.08 -1.40
C TYR A 39 -18.75 5.16 -2.22
N ILE A 40 -19.86 5.48 -1.56
CA ILE A 40 -21.16 5.68 -2.21
C ILE A 40 -21.76 7.02 -1.77
N ASN A 41 -22.53 7.62 -2.67
CA ASN A 41 -23.29 8.85 -2.43
C ASN A 41 -24.69 8.66 -2.98
N LEU A 42 -25.72 9.03 -2.22
CA LEU A 42 -27.09 8.97 -2.71
C LEU A 42 -27.30 10.05 -3.78
N ASP A 43 -27.75 9.66 -4.96
CA ASP A 43 -28.07 10.61 -6.01
C ASP A 43 -29.17 11.59 -5.57
N ASN A 44 -28.98 12.88 -5.85
CA ASN A 44 -29.91 13.96 -5.47
C ASN A 44 -31.32 13.82 -6.07
N LEU A 45 -31.45 13.07 -7.16
CA LEU A 45 -32.72 12.78 -7.82
C LEU A 45 -33.28 11.41 -7.43
N SER A 46 -32.66 10.70 -6.53
CA SER A 46 -33.11 9.39 -6.08
C SER A 46 -34.39 9.50 -5.26
N PRO A 47 -35.49 8.85 -5.65
CA PRO A 47 -36.77 8.88 -4.91
C PRO A 47 -36.74 7.98 -3.66
N TYR A 48 -35.80 7.07 -3.56
CA TYR A 48 -35.63 6.15 -2.45
C TYR A 48 -34.19 6.09 -1.98
N LYS A 49 -34.03 5.78 -0.69
CA LYS A 49 -32.78 5.45 -0.02
C LYS A 49 -32.89 4.09 0.63
N ILE A 50 -31.81 3.31 0.66
CA ILE A 50 -31.81 1.92 1.13
C ILE A 50 -30.80 1.72 2.27
N ASN A 51 -30.91 0.55 2.93
CA ASN A 51 -30.03 0.17 4.03
C ASN A 51 -29.08 -0.99 3.69
N ARG A 52 -29.04 -1.45 2.44
CA ARG A 52 -28.24 -2.61 2.05
C ARG A 52 -27.43 -2.32 0.78
N PHE A 53 -26.13 -2.41 0.90
CA PHE A 53 -25.18 -2.37 -0.20
C PHE A 53 -23.93 -3.17 0.17
N GLY A 54 -23.38 -3.92 -0.77
CA GLY A 54 -22.22 -4.74 -0.49
C GLY A 54 -21.32 -4.97 -1.69
N MET A 55 -20.24 -5.66 -1.41
CA MET A 55 -19.24 -6.14 -2.37
C MET A 55 -19.20 -7.68 -2.28
N TYR A 56 -19.41 -8.32 -3.40
CA TYR A 56 -19.30 -9.76 -3.54
C TYR A 56 -18.14 -10.11 -4.46
N PHE A 57 -17.28 -11.02 -3.99
CA PHE A 57 -16.11 -11.46 -4.73
C PHE A 57 -16.28 -12.91 -5.16
N ASP A 58 -16.05 -13.21 -6.45
CA ASP A 58 -16.21 -14.55 -7.00
C ASP A 58 -15.21 -14.85 -8.13
N ASN A 59 -15.32 -16.04 -8.68
CA ASN A 59 -14.49 -16.51 -9.82
C ASN A 59 -15.06 -16.13 -11.20
N GLY A 60 -16.09 -15.28 -11.25
CA GLY A 60 -16.81 -14.91 -12.48
C GLY A 60 -18.04 -15.77 -12.78
N THR A 61 -18.45 -16.65 -11.87
CA THR A 61 -19.63 -17.52 -12.06
C THR A 61 -20.90 -16.68 -12.23
N ILE A 62 -21.04 -15.59 -11.47
CA ILE A 62 -22.18 -14.69 -11.56
C ILE A 62 -22.26 -14.02 -12.93
N PHE A 63 -21.17 -13.54 -13.45
CA PHE A 63 -21.10 -12.90 -14.77
C PHE A 63 -21.58 -13.82 -15.90
N ASN A 64 -21.25 -15.09 -15.80
CA ASN A 64 -21.59 -16.09 -16.82
C ASN A 64 -23.00 -16.65 -16.69
N SER A 65 -23.64 -16.54 -15.52
CA SER A 65 -24.93 -17.19 -15.20
C SER A 65 -26.15 -16.28 -15.31
N GLN A 66 -25.96 -14.96 -15.51
CA GLN A 66 -27.06 -13.99 -15.48
C GLN A 66 -27.29 -13.31 -16.84
N PRO A 67 -28.19 -13.83 -17.67
CA PRO A 67 -28.57 -13.17 -18.92
C PRO A 67 -29.43 -11.90 -18.69
N ASN A 68 -30.01 -11.71 -17.49
CA ASN A 68 -30.84 -10.57 -17.13
C ASN A 68 -30.31 -9.89 -15.87
N CYS A 69 -29.74 -8.72 -16.04
CA CYS A 69 -29.09 -7.90 -14.99
C CYS A 69 -30.02 -7.34 -13.90
N PHE A 70 -31.30 -7.71 -13.86
CA PHE A 70 -32.33 -7.02 -13.07
C PHE A 70 -32.91 -7.85 -11.93
N THR A 71 -32.37 -9.01 -11.64
CA THR A 71 -32.85 -9.86 -10.55
C THR A 71 -31.89 -9.82 -9.36
N VAL A 72 -32.40 -10.10 -8.16
CA VAL A 72 -31.56 -10.26 -6.98
C VAL A 72 -30.62 -11.45 -7.17
N LEU A 73 -29.34 -11.22 -7.01
CA LEU A 73 -28.33 -12.28 -6.95
C LEU A 73 -28.44 -12.97 -5.60
N ASN A 74 -28.68 -14.28 -5.61
CA ASN A 74 -28.82 -15.07 -4.39
C ASN A 74 -27.45 -15.46 -3.81
N VAL A 75 -26.72 -14.45 -3.34
CA VAL A 75 -25.40 -14.59 -2.71
C VAL A 75 -25.29 -13.68 -1.49
N THR A 76 -24.39 -14.00 -0.58
CA THR A 76 -24.07 -13.16 0.57
C THR A 76 -22.77 -12.42 0.27
N PRO A 77 -22.78 -11.07 0.24
CA PRO A 77 -21.57 -10.29 0.01
C PRO A 77 -20.57 -10.49 1.15
N GLN A 78 -19.29 -10.58 0.84
CA GLN A 78 -18.23 -10.69 1.85
C GLN A 78 -18.02 -9.37 2.62
N VAL A 79 -18.33 -8.25 1.99
CA VAL A 79 -18.28 -6.92 2.61
C VAL A 79 -19.61 -6.22 2.38
N GLU A 80 -20.23 -5.73 3.45
CA GLU A 80 -21.47 -4.96 3.37
C GLU A 80 -21.54 -3.87 4.44
N ASN A 81 -22.40 -2.88 4.22
CA ASN A 81 -22.67 -1.87 5.24
C ASN A 81 -23.48 -2.45 6.41
N ASN A 82 -23.43 -1.77 7.56
CA ASN A 82 -24.30 -2.12 8.67
C ASN A 82 -25.77 -1.83 8.30
N PRO A 83 -26.66 -2.84 8.29
CA PRO A 83 -28.04 -2.72 7.83
C PRO A 83 -28.95 -1.87 8.74
N LEU A 84 -28.47 -1.47 9.92
CA LEU A 84 -29.19 -0.59 10.80
C LEU A 84 -29.14 0.90 10.32
N PHE A 85 -28.22 1.21 9.39
CA PHE A 85 -28.08 2.57 8.87
C PHE A 85 -28.62 2.66 7.46
N ILE A 86 -29.48 3.68 7.24
CA ILE A 86 -29.95 4.06 5.92
C ILE A 86 -28.87 4.93 5.25
N MET A 87 -28.48 4.56 4.05
CA MET A 87 -27.52 5.33 3.25
C MET A 87 -28.23 6.52 2.60
N ASN A 88 -28.10 7.70 3.21
CA ASN A 88 -28.92 8.88 2.88
C ASN A 88 -28.12 10.17 2.61
N ASP A 89 -26.80 10.09 2.57
CA ASP A 89 -25.98 11.26 2.31
C ASP A 89 -25.95 11.59 0.80
N THR A 90 -26.40 12.79 0.48
CA THR A 90 -26.42 13.35 -0.89
C THR A 90 -25.33 14.39 -1.11
N LEU A 91 -24.64 14.83 -0.05
CA LEU A 91 -23.63 15.89 -0.11
C LEU A 91 -22.22 15.34 0.08
N GLY A 92 -22.08 14.31 0.92
CA GLY A 92 -20.81 13.65 1.21
C GLY A 92 -20.78 12.22 0.67
N TRP A 93 -19.65 11.56 0.92
CA TRP A 93 -19.42 10.16 0.56
C TRP A 93 -19.49 9.28 1.81
N MET A 94 -20.26 8.21 1.73
CA MET A 94 -20.35 7.19 2.78
C MET A 94 -19.46 6.02 2.41
N SER A 95 -18.56 5.61 3.32
CA SER A 95 -17.70 4.45 3.08
C SER A 95 -18.40 3.14 3.50
N ILE A 96 -18.30 2.13 2.66
CA ILE A 96 -18.63 0.74 2.99
C ILE A 96 -17.34 -0.03 2.92
N GLN A 97 -16.97 -0.67 4.03
CA GLN A 97 -15.70 -1.36 4.15
C GLN A 97 -15.78 -2.56 5.08
N GLY A 98 -14.93 -3.53 4.85
CA GLY A 98 -14.84 -4.72 5.70
C GLY A 98 -13.70 -5.63 5.29
N ILE A 99 -13.35 -6.53 6.20
CA ILE A 99 -12.30 -7.54 5.99
C ILE A 99 -12.96 -8.88 5.69
N PHE A 100 -12.42 -9.60 4.71
CA PHE A 100 -12.76 -10.97 4.45
C PHE A 100 -11.51 -11.80 4.13
N THR A 101 -11.61 -13.12 4.32
CA THR A 101 -10.53 -14.05 3.94
C THR A 101 -10.87 -14.69 2.60
N ALA A 102 -9.95 -14.57 1.64
CA ALA A 102 -10.12 -15.13 0.31
C ALA A 102 -10.00 -16.67 0.30
N ASN A 103 -10.74 -17.30 -0.61
CA ASN A 103 -10.66 -18.74 -0.85
C ASN A 103 -9.73 -19.11 -2.03
N GLY A 104 -9.13 -18.11 -2.69
CA GLY A 104 -8.17 -18.30 -3.76
C GLY A 104 -8.80 -18.45 -5.16
N THR A 105 -10.10 -18.23 -5.29
CA THR A 105 -10.79 -18.32 -6.60
C THR A 105 -11.28 -16.95 -7.09
N GLU A 106 -11.32 -15.96 -6.21
CA GLU A 106 -11.90 -14.65 -6.49
C GLU A 106 -11.05 -13.90 -7.52
N SER A 107 -11.67 -13.58 -8.64
CA SER A 107 -11.08 -12.84 -9.75
C SER A 107 -11.97 -11.69 -10.23
N ARG A 108 -13.17 -11.56 -9.64
CA ARG A 108 -14.16 -10.52 -9.95
C ARG A 108 -14.76 -9.94 -8.68
N ILE A 109 -15.27 -8.72 -8.82
CA ILE A 109 -16.04 -8.01 -7.81
C ILE A 109 -17.41 -7.65 -8.40
N THR A 110 -18.45 -7.83 -7.61
CA THR A 110 -19.81 -7.38 -7.91
C THR A 110 -20.27 -6.44 -6.80
N LEU A 111 -20.75 -5.26 -7.16
CA LEU A 111 -21.23 -4.20 -6.25
C LEU A 111 -22.73 -4.04 -6.41
N GLY A 112 -23.45 -3.91 -5.30
CA GLY A 112 -24.87 -3.66 -5.32
C GLY A 112 -25.63 -4.10 -4.07
N ASN A 113 -26.97 -4.16 -4.18
CA ASN A 113 -27.84 -4.70 -3.15
C ASN A 113 -28.21 -6.15 -3.47
N PHE A 114 -27.74 -7.08 -2.66
CA PHE A 114 -27.92 -8.54 -2.82
C PHE A 114 -29.16 -9.08 -2.11
N TYR A 115 -29.99 -8.21 -1.57
CA TYR A 115 -31.15 -8.60 -0.76
C TYR A 115 -32.46 -8.32 -1.50
N THR A 116 -33.46 -9.17 -1.25
CA THR A 116 -34.84 -8.96 -1.73
C THR A 116 -35.48 -7.73 -1.07
N ASP A 117 -36.56 -7.22 -1.61
CA ASP A 117 -37.30 -6.09 -1.03
C ASP A 117 -37.83 -6.36 0.38
N VAL A 118 -38.04 -7.63 0.73
CA VAL A 118 -38.43 -8.05 2.09
C VAL A 118 -37.28 -7.88 3.08
N ASN A 119 -36.04 -8.06 2.62
CA ASN A 119 -34.82 -8.04 3.43
C ASN A 119 -33.99 -6.75 3.27
N SER A 120 -34.52 -5.79 2.50
CA SER A 120 -33.87 -4.50 2.27
C SER A 120 -34.88 -3.38 2.49
N VAL A 121 -34.61 -2.51 3.47
CA VAL A 121 -35.50 -1.37 3.74
C VAL A 121 -35.25 -0.29 2.70
N GLY A 122 -36.33 0.11 2.00
CA GLY A 122 -36.37 1.26 1.11
C GLY A 122 -37.24 2.37 1.71
N LEU A 123 -36.67 3.56 1.95
CA LEU A 123 -37.40 4.70 2.47
C LEU A 123 -37.51 5.79 1.39
N PRO A 124 -38.65 6.46 1.25
CA PRO A 124 -38.80 7.59 0.33
C PRO A 124 -37.91 8.77 0.77
N THR A 125 -37.36 9.48 -0.19
CA THR A 125 -36.62 10.73 0.02
C THR A 125 -37.49 11.97 0.08
N GLY A 126 -38.78 11.84 -0.30
CA GLY A 126 -39.71 12.94 -0.43
C GLY A 126 -39.78 13.55 -1.85
N LEU A 127 -38.98 13.06 -2.77
CA LEU A 127 -39.02 13.49 -4.18
C LEU A 127 -40.22 12.85 -4.90
N VAL A 128 -41.13 13.67 -5.44
CA VAL A 128 -42.42 13.23 -6.00
C VAL A 128 -42.29 12.73 -7.46
N ASN A 129 -41.20 13.06 -8.15
CA ASN A 129 -41.02 12.81 -9.58
C ASN A 129 -39.81 11.92 -9.91
N GLY A 130 -39.32 11.17 -8.95
CA GLY A 130 -38.20 10.26 -9.19
C GLY A 130 -38.63 9.09 -10.08
N ARG A 131 -37.88 8.87 -11.14
CA ARG A 131 -38.18 7.86 -12.17
C ARG A 131 -37.64 6.49 -11.88
N TYR A 132 -36.74 6.35 -10.89
CA TYR A 132 -35.95 5.15 -10.65
C TYR A 132 -36.01 4.73 -9.18
N PRO A 133 -35.72 3.44 -8.86
CA PRO A 133 -35.50 3.00 -7.50
C PRO A 133 -34.30 3.74 -6.87
N ALA A 134 -33.84 3.32 -5.72
CA ALA A 134 -32.67 3.93 -5.07
C ALA A 134 -31.46 3.94 -6.00
N THR A 135 -30.87 5.12 -6.24
CA THR A 135 -29.72 5.34 -7.12
C THR A 135 -28.55 5.90 -6.31
N TYR A 136 -27.38 5.30 -6.48
CA TYR A 136 -26.15 5.70 -5.80
C TYR A 136 -25.03 5.93 -6.80
N ASN A 137 -24.30 7.00 -6.61
CA ASN A 137 -22.99 7.21 -7.22
C ASN A 137 -21.94 6.38 -6.46
N ILE A 138 -20.95 5.86 -7.15
CA ILE A 138 -19.91 4.99 -6.61
C ILE A 138 -18.55 5.56 -6.99
N ASP A 139 -17.61 5.56 -6.04
CA ASP A 139 -16.25 6.05 -6.24
C ASP A 139 -15.25 5.28 -5.37
N ASP A 140 -13.96 5.41 -5.69
CA ASP A 140 -12.82 4.92 -4.91
C ASP A 140 -12.95 3.46 -4.43
N ILE A 141 -13.18 2.55 -5.36
CA ILE A 141 -13.20 1.11 -5.05
C ILE A 141 -11.77 0.64 -4.82
N SER A 142 -11.51 0.08 -3.64
CA SER A 142 -10.20 -0.48 -3.31
C SER A 142 -10.31 -1.88 -2.70
N LEU A 143 -9.29 -2.68 -2.94
CA LEU A 143 -9.12 -4.01 -2.35
C LEU A 143 -7.64 -4.21 -2.02
N ILE A 144 -7.32 -4.26 -0.73
CA ILE A 144 -5.95 -4.25 -0.24
C ILE A 144 -5.74 -5.43 0.70
N ALA A 145 -4.63 -6.15 0.54
CA ALA A 145 -4.25 -7.22 1.45
C ALA A 145 -3.93 -6.65 2.85
N THR A 146 -4.45 -7.27 3.91
CA THR A 146 -4.30 -6.77 5.28
C THR A 146 -3.01 -7.21 5.95
N ASP A 147 -2.24 -8.10 5.32
CA ASP A 147 -0.94 -8.58 5.77
C ASP A 147 0.25 -7.73 5.30
N ILE A 148 -0.01 -6.59 4.67
CA ILE A 148 1.02 -5.61 4.33
C ILE A 148 1.55 -5.01 5.63
N THR A 149 2.75 -5.41 6.02
CA THR A 149 3.40 -4.91 7.22
C THR A 149 3.97 -3.51 6.99
N ALA A 150 3.88 -2.66 8.01
CA ALA A 150 4.59 -1.38 8.00
C ALA A 150 6.11 -1.64 7.94
N PHE A 151 6.84 -0.75 7.27
CA PHE A 151 8.29 -0.80 7.20
C PHE A 151 8.86 0.61 7.34
N ALA A 152 9.48 0.88 8.49
CA ALA A 152 10.12 2.15 8.80
C ALA A 152 11.54 2.28 8.23
N GLY A 153 12.16 1.17 7.87
CA GLY A 153 13.57 1.08 7.51
C GLY A 153 14.39 0.37 8.58
N ASN A 154 15.62 0.02 8.25
CA ASN A 154 16.55 -0.58 9.20
C ASN A 154 17.14 0.47 10.14
N ASP A 155 17.49 0.06 11.37
CA ASP A 155 18.23 0.91 12.30
C ASP A 155 19.50 1.44 11.66
N VAL A 156 19.79 2.71 11.91
CA VAL A 156 20.89 3.39 11.21
C VAL A 156 21.61 4.37 12.11
N THR A 157 22.90 4.52 11.86
CA THR A 157 23.74 5.53 12.50
C THR A 157 24.17 6.56 11.45
N ILE A 158 24.02 7.84 11.77
CA ILE A 158 24.35 8.97 10.87
C ILE A 158 25.04 10.10 11.65
N CYS A 159 25.66 11.00 10.94
CA CYS A 159 26.17 12.25 11.51
C CYS A 159 25.07 13.31 11.64
N VAL A 160 25.19 14.22 12.60
CA VAL A 160 24.20 15.30 12.86
C VAL A 160 23.91 16.19 11.66
N SER A 161 24.80 16.25 10.68
CA SER A 161 24.63 17.05 9.45
C SER A 161 24.02 16.29 8.30
N ASP A 162 23.84 14.98 8.43
CA ASP A 162 23.38 14.12 7.34
C ASP A 162 21.86 14.08 7.24
N SER A 163 21.39 13.76 6.04
CA SER A 163 19.99 13.44 5.78
C SER A 163 19.85 11.95 5.56
N ILE A 164 18.73 11.39 5.98
CA ILE A 164 18.42 9.98 5.82
C ILE A 164 17.09 9.78 5.10
N HIS A 165 17.02 8.73 4.29
CA HIS A 165 15.80 8.22 3.69
C HIS A 165 15.28 7.06 4.53
N LEU A 166 14.03 7.14 4.96
CA LEU A 166 13.32 6.10 5.72
C LEU A 166 12.04 5.71 5.02
N GLY A 167 11.57 4.49 5.27
CA GLY A 167 10.38 3.94 4.66
C GLY A 167 10.62 3.29 3.29
N ARG A 168 9.56 3.10 2.55
CA ARG A 168 9.56 2.49 1.21
C ARG A 168 8.57 3.23 0.30
N PRO A 169 8.64 3.05 -1.04
CA PRO A 169 7.67 3.64 -1.97
C PRO A 169 6.22 3.34 -1.57
N GLN A 170 5.35 4.32 -1.82
CA GLN A 170 3.94 4.25 -1.41
C GLN A 170 3.17 3.17 -2.17
N GLU A 171 2.42 2.38 -1.43
CA GLU A 171 1.39 1.51 -1.97
C GLU A 171 0.04 2.23 -2.00
N VAL A 172 -0.70 2.05 -3.08
CA VAL A 172 -1.99 2.73 -3.28
C VAL A 172 -3.00 2.29 -2.21
N GLY A 173 -3.73 3.25 -1.65
CA GLY A 173 -4.80 3.00 -0.68
C GLY A 173 -4.34 2.92 0.78
N LEU A 174 -3.06 3.20 1.06
CA LEU A 174 -2.53 3.27 2.41
C LEU A 174 -2.35 4.72 2.86
N GLU A 175 -2.84 5.03 4.06
CA GLU A 175 -2.49 6.26 4.77
C GLU A 175 -1.23 5.98 5.61
N CYS A 176 -0.22 6.82 5.46
CA CYS A 176 1.07 6.68 6.11
C CYS A 176 1.33 7.87 7.02
N LEU A 177 1.83 7.62 8.23
CA LEU A 177 2.12 8.65 9.21
C LEU A 177 3.46 8.36 9.91
N TRP A 178 4.29 9.40 10.03
CA TRP A 178 5.54 9.33 10.77
C TRP A 178 5.49 10.13 12.06
N TYR A 179 6.00 9.55 13.12
CA TYR A 179 6.07 10.17 14.44
C TYR A 179 7.51 10.27 14.92
N LYS A 180 7.85 11.41 15.51
CA LYS A 180 9.13 11.63 16.19
C LYS A 180 9.10 11.05 17.61
N PRO A 181 10.26 10.74 18.21
CA PRO A 181 10.34 10.39 19.61
C PRO A 181 9.59 11.40 20.48
N THR A 182 8.76 10.92 21.40
CA THR A 182 8.03 11.74 22.41
C THR A 182 7.01 12.74 21.87
N ILE A 183 6.72 12.76 20.55
CA ILE A 183 5.76 13.70 19.95
C ILE A 183 4.56 12.91 19.41
N ALA A 184 3.37 13.23 19.92
CA ALA A 184 2.12 12.56 19.53
C ALA A 184 1.56 12.99 18.17
N THR A 185 2.04 14.12 17.61
CA THR A 185 1.61 14.59 16.29
C THR A 185 2.55 14.06 15.20
N SER A 186 1.97 13.55 14.12
CA SER A 186 2.75 13.14 12.95
C SER A 186 3.50 14.34 12.34
N PHE A 187 4.73 14.10 11.88
CA PHE A 187 5.53 15.12 11.20
C PHE A 187 5.62 14.92 9.69
N ALA A 188 5.20 13.76 9.19
CA ALA A 188 5.07 13.47 7.77
C ALA A 188 3.93 12.47 7.54
N ASN A 189 3.36 12.50 6.32
CA ASN A 189 2.23 11.69 5.89
C ASN A 189 2.48 10.95 4.56
N THR A 190 3.73 10.68 4.25
CA THR A 190 4.16 9.90 3.08
C THR A 190 4.72 8.55 3.53
N SER A 191 4.74 7.56 2.65
CA SER A 191 5.27 6.23 2.95
C SER A 191 6.78 6.21 3.14
N ASP A 192 7.48 7.11 2.46
CA ASP A 192 8.91 7.33 2.59
C ASP A 192 9.21 8.81 2.83
N ILE A 193 10.28 9.06 3.55
CA ILE A 193 10.69 10.42 3.91
C ILE A 193 12.20 10.61 3.80
N TRP A 194 12.57 11.81 3.36
CA TRP A 194 13.91 12.34 3.55
C TRP A 194 13.88 13.37 4.68
N PHE A 195 14.66 13.17 5.71
CA PHE A 195 14.75 14.15 6.78
C PHE A 195 16.13 14.17 7.43
N LYS A 196 16.38 15.20 8.21
CA LYS A 196 17.65 15.46 8.88
C LYS A 196 17.45 15.44 10.38
N PRO A 197 17.66 14.31 11.07
CA PRO A 197 17.56 14.24 12.52
C PRO A 197 18.76 14.95 13.17
N ILE A 198 18.49 15.65 14.27
CA ILE A 198 19.52 16.39 15.03
C ILE A 198 19.94 15.66 16.32
N GLN A 199 19.21 14.62 16.69
CA GLN A 199 19.48 13.79 17.88
C GLN A 199 19.02 12.35 17.67
N THR A 200 19.66 11.45 18.39
CA THR A 200 19.28 10.03 18.42
C THR A 200 17.83 9.86 18.89
N GLY A 201 17.12 8.94 18.24
CA GLY A 201 15.75 8.65 18.62
C GLY A 201 15.12 7.50 17.85
N VAL A 202 14.01 6.99 18.39
CA VAL A 202 13.18 5.98 17.73
C VAL A 202 12.05 6.68 17.01
N TYR A 203 11.98 6.50 15.69
CA TYR A 203 10.92 7.03 14.84
C TYR A 203 9.91 5.92 14.56
N THR A 204 8.63 6.26 14.64
CA THR A 204 7.54 5.31 14.42
C THR A 204 6.85 5.61 13.10
N PHE A 205 6.75 4.61 12.27
CA PHE A 205 5.94 4.62 11.04
C PHE A 205 4.64 3.87 11.28
N VAL A 206 3.51 4.50 11.01
CA VAL A 206 2.17 3.92 11.11
C VAL A 206 1.55 3.88 9.73
N GLN A 207 1.08 2.72 9.35
CA GLN A 207 0.38 2.47 8.10
C GLN A 207 -1.07 2.07 8.40
N ARG A 208 -2.02 2.76 7.80
CA ARG A 208 -3.45 2.53 7.98
C ARG A 208 -4.11 2.17 6.66
N MET A 209 -4.99 1.18 6.73
CA MET A 209 -5.92 0.81 5.65
C MET A 209 -7.31 1.26 6.08
N ASP A 210 -7.55 2.57 6.10
CA ASP A 210 -8.76 3.18 6.67
C ASP A 210 -9.05 2.63 8.08
N ASN A 211 -10.25 2.06 8.30
CA ASN A 211 -10.61 1.40 9.56
C ASN A 211 -10.43 -0.13 9.51
N CYS A 212 -9.84 -0.68 8.44
CA CYS A 212 -9.69 -2.12 8.29
C CYS A 212 -8.49 -2.67 9.06
N ALA A 213 -7.34 -2.01 8.95
CA ALA A 213 -6.13 -2.49 9.61
C ALA A 213 -5.19 -1.31 9.94
N ILE A 214 -4.43 -1.48 10.99
CA ILE A 214 -3.34 -0.59 11.37
C ILE A 214 -2.12 -1.47 11.63
N THR A 215 -1.03 -1.18 10.93
CA THR A 215 0.28 -1.77 11.19
C THR A 215 1.27 -0.65 11.52
N TRP A 216 2.28 -0.96 12.27
CA TRP A 216 3.31 0.01 12.63
C TRP A 216 4.68 -0.66 12.72
N ASP A 217 5.71 0.12 12.54
CA ASP A 217 7.09 -0.27 12.66
C ASP A 217 7.92 0.87 13.21
N THR A 218 9.09 0.57 13.72
CA THR A 218 10.00 1.56 14.29
C THR A 218 11.39 1.42 13.73
N VAL A 219 12.07 2.56 13.60
CA VAL A 219 13.47 2.63 13.22
C VAL A 219 14.23 3.47 14.25
N THR A 220 15.35 2.94 14.70
CA THR A 220 16.28 3.67 15.57
C THR A 220 17.28 4.43 14.70
N VAL A 221 17.25 5.76 14.79
CA VAL A 221 18.28 6.60 14.15
C VAL A 221 19.23 7.08 15.24
N THR A 222 20.45 6.58 15.21
CA THR A 222 21.54 7.03 16.10
C THR A 222 22.26 8.20 15.44
N VAL A 223 22.25 9.37 16.09
CA VAL A 223 22.92 10.58 15.59
C VAL A 223 24.20 10.85 16.35
N ILE A 224 25.31 10.82 15.63
CA ILE A 224 26.63 11.13 16.17
C ILE A 224 26.87 12.65 16.04
N GLN A 225 27.14 13.31 17.17
CA GLN A 225 27.30 14.77 17.24
C GLN A 225 28.66 15.26 16.74
N ASP A 226 29.71 14.50 16.99
CA ASP A 226 31.05 14.81 16.52
C ASP A 226 31.62 13.65 15.67
N CYS A 227 31.40 13.74 14.39
CA CYS A 227 31.84 12.74 13.42
C CYS A 227 33.33 12.84 13.07
N ASN A 228 34.00 13.89 13.49
CA ASN A 228 35.45 14.06 13.24
C ASN A 228 36.28 13.23 14.21
N THR A 229 35.72 12.81 15.36
CA THR A 229 36.41 11.98 16.36
C THR A 229 36.33 10.51 16.06
N LEU A 230 35.38 10.07 15.24
CA LEU A 230 35.33 8.73 14.69
C LEU A 230 36.25 8.73 13.47
N GLY A 231 37.43 8.15 13.59
CA GLY A 231 38.24 7.84 12.39
C GLY A 231 37.30 7.21 11.34
N ALA A 232 37.52 7.50 10.06
CA ALA A 232 36.64 7.05 8.98
C ALA A 232 36.59 5.53 8.88
N GLU A 233 35.88 4.88 9.78
CA GLU A 233 35.59 3.46 9.75
C GLU A 233 34.26 3.23 9.06
N ALA A 234 34.30 2.53 7.92
CA ALA A 234 33.09 2.01 7.33
C ALA A 234 32.50 0.98 8.30
N LEU A 235 31.25 1.15 8.74
CA LEU A 235 30.54 0.18 9.55
C LEU A 235 30.51 -1.18 8.85
N GLU A 236 30.40 -2.24 9.63
CA GLU A 236 30.23 -3.58 9.05
C GLU A 236 28.94 -3.62 8.22
N ALA A 237 29.09 -4.00 6.97
CA ALA A 237 27.96 -4.24 6.09
C ALA A 237 27.34 -5.60 6.40
N PRO A 238 26.01 -5.75 6.31
CA PRO A 238 25.39 -7.06 6.36
C PRO A 238 25.96 -7.94 5.23
N ASN A 239 26.10 -9.23 5.47
CA ASN A 239 26.63 -10.15 4.45
C ASN A 239 25.54 -10.90 3.68
N VAL A 240 24.26 -10.62 4.01
CA VAL A 240 23.07 -11.22 3.37
C VAL A 240 21.98 -10.16 3.25
N PHE A 241 21.24 -10.15 2.15
CA PHE A 241 20.01 -9.41 2.01
C PHE A 241 19.03 -10.14 1.08
N THR A 242 17.73 -9.80 1.19
CA THR A 242 16.62 -10.53 0.55
C THR A 242 15.66 -9.57 -0.13
N PRO A 243 15.98 -9.06 -1.35
CA PRO A 243 15.15 -8.09 -2.06
C PRO A 243 13.89 -8.75 -2.67
N ASN A 244 12.98 -9.25 -1.81
CA ASN A 244 11.73 -9.90 -2.16
C ASN A 244 10.51 -8.96 -2.03
N GLY A 245 10.71 -7.73 -1.53
CA GLY A 245 9.66 -6.73 -1.37
C GLY A 245 8.80 -6.91 -0.13
N ASP A 246 9.24 -7.71 0.85
CA ASP A 246 8.52 -7.91 2.11
C ASP A 246 8.79 -6.80 3.15
N GLY A 247 9.67 -5.86 2.81
CA GLY A 247 10.07 -4.75 3.67
C GLY A 247 11.17 -5.08 4.66
N THR A 248 11.74 -6.30 4.65
CA THR A 248 12.80 -6.72 5.55
C THR A 248 14.03 -7.11 4.74
N ASN A 249 15.18 -6.47 5.01
CA ASN A 249 16.45 -6.74 4.32
C ASN A 249 16.37 -6.64 2.77
N ASP A 250 15.45 -5.82 2.24
CA ASP A 250 15.27 -5.64 0.80
C ASP A 250 16.45 -4.90 0.14
N THR A 251 17.29 -4.27 0.92
CA THR A 251 18.46 -3.55 0.43
C THR A 251 19.72 -3.90 1.20
N PHE A 252 20.81 -4.09 0.46
CA PHE A 252 22.15 -4.11 1.03
C PHE A 252 22.57 -2.66 1.30
N MET A 253 22.80 -2.35 2.57
CA MET A 253 23.14 -0.97 3.01
C MET A 253 24.29 -0.98 4.00
N PHE A 254 25.19 -0.03 3.89
CA PHE A 254 26.10 0.33 4.95
C PHE A 254 26.45 1.82 4.92
N SER A 255 26.85 2.35 6.06
CA SER A 255 27.17 3.76 6.23
C SER A 255 28.69 3.96 6.28
N VAL A 256 29.13 5.07 5.73
CA VAL A 256 30.52 5.56 5.86
C VAL A 256 30.46 6.95 6.45
N PHE A 257 31.02 7.14 7.62
CA PHE A 257 31.00 8.44 8.30
C PHE A 257 32.01 9.40 7.72
N SER A 258 31.67 10.68 7.65
CA SER A 258 32.55 11.81 7.26
C SER A 258 33.26 11.64 5.91
N ALA A 259 32.70 10.86 4.99
CA ALA A 259 33.30 10.65 3.69
C ALA A 259 33.10 11.85 2.74
N LYS A 260 34.17 12.24 2.07
CA LYS A 260 34.15 13.18 0.93
C LYS A 260 34.38 12.38 -0.35
N GLY A 261 33.32 12.12 -1.10
CA GLY A 261 33.42 11.31 -2.31
C GLY A 261 33.51 9.82 -1.99
N LEU A 262 32.52 9.12 -2.38
CA LEU A 262 32.39 7.69 -2.14
C LEU A 262 32.11 7.00 -3.47
N VAL A 263 32.92 6.01 -3.80
CA VAL A 263 32.77 5.14 -4.98
C VAL A 263 32.49 3.73 -4.52
N PHE A 264 31.37 3.22 -4.95
CA PHE A 264 30.93 1.87 -4.60
C PHE A 264 30.65 1.06 -5.87
N ASN A 265 31.25 -0.10 -5.97
CA ASN A 265 31.07 -1.02 -7.09
C ASN A 265 30.62 -2.39 -6.60
N ILE A 266 29.66 -2.97 -7.33
CA ILE A 266 29.24 -4.37 -7.15
C ILE A 266 29.65 -5.17 -8.37
N TYR A 267 30.18 -6.36 -8.12
CA TYR A 267 30.64 -7.33 -9.12
C TYR A 267 29.97 -8.67 -8.90
N ASP A 268 29.72 -9.39 -9.99
CA ASP A 268 29.36 -10.80 -9.93
C ASP A 268 30.55 -11.70 -9.56
N ARG A 269 30.31 -13.00 -9.44
CA ARG A 269 31.35 -14.01 -9.13
C ARG A 269 32.45 -14.12 -10.19
N TRP A 270 32.23 -13.59 -11.38
CA TRP A 270 33.17 -13.60 -12.48
C TRP A 270 33.96 -12.29 -12.59
N GLY A 271 33.68 -11.34 -11.69
CA GLY A 271 34.31 -10.02 -11.69
C GLY A 271 33.70 -9.03 -12.68
N LEU A 272 32.53 -9.35 -13.24
CA LEU A 272 31.79 -8.40 -14.10
C LEU A 272 31.16 -7.32 -13.21
N LEU A 273 31.37 -6.06 -13.57
CA LEU A 273 30.75 -4.92 -12.88
C LEU A 273 29.23 -4.92 -13.12
N ILE A 274 28.46 -5.04 -12.05
CA ILE A 274 27.00 -5.09 -12.04
C ILE A 274 26.42 -3.70 -11.79
N LYS A 275 26.98 -2.97 -10.82
CA LYS A 275 26.53 -1.62 -10.45
C LYS A 275 27.72 -0.76 -10.00
N ASN A 276 27.69 0.49 -10.43
CA ASN A 276 28.60 1.54 -9.94
C ASN A 276 27.75 2.67 -9.35
N SER A 277 28.16 3.21 -8.24
CA SER A 277 27.56 4.37 -7.60
C SER A 277 28.63 5.31 -7.10
N GLU A 278 28.58 6.56 -7.54
CA GLU A 278 29.42 7.65 -7.04
C GLU A 278 28.55 8.60 -6.25
N LEU A 279 28.88 8.81 -4.98
CA LEU A 279 28.15 9.67 -4.08
C LEU A 279 29.06 10.81 -3.60
N LYS A 280 28.66 12.04 -3.88
CA LYS A 280 29.46 13.23 -3.51
C LYS A 280 29.23 13.68 -2.07
N THR A 281 28.11 13.36 -1.47
CA THR A 281 27.66 13.93 -0.19
C THR A 281 26.87 13.00 0.71
N ASN A 282 26.64 11.73 0.33
CA ASN A 282 25.88 10.79 1.14
C ASN A 282 26.82 9.80 1.84
N ASN A 283 26.59 9.60 3.11
CA ASN A 283 27.41 8.72 3.94
C ASN A 283 26.90 7.27 3.99
N TYR A 284 26.04 6.87 3.07
CA TYR A 284 25.59 5.49 2.98
C TYR A 284 25.48 5.00 1.54
N VAL A 285 25.59 3.71 1.37
CA VAL A 285 25.50 3.00 0.09
C VAL A 285 24.30 2.07 0.14
N LEU A 286 23.54 2.04 -0.94
CA LEU A 286 22.39 1.16 -1.12
C LEU A 286 22.54 0.35 -2.40
N TRP A 287 22.25 -0.95 -2.31
CA TRP A 287 22.06 -1.82 -3.46
C TRP A 287 20.78 -2.67 -3.27
N ASP A 288 19.88 -2.56 -4.23
CA ASP A 288 18.57 -3.19 -4.27
C ASP A 288 18.57 -4.55 -5.02
N GLY A 289 19.73 -5.12 -5.28
CA GLY A 289 19.86 -6.36 -6.03
C GLY A 289 19.60 -6.22 -7.53
N ARG A 290 19.74 -5.00 -8.08
CA ARG A 290 19.56 -4.73 -9.52
C ARG A 290 20.85 -4.23 -10.17
N THR A 291 20.94 -4.45 -11.48
CA THR A 291 22.01 -3.90 -12.30
C THR A 291 21.87 -2.40 -12.48
N THR A 292 22.87 -1.74 -13.09
CA THR A 292 22.78 -0.32 -13.46
C THR A 292 21.64 -0.04 -14.44
N SER A 293 21.25 -1.01 -15.29
CA SER A 293 20.10 -0.93 -16.20
C SER A 293 18.75 -1.21 -15.52
N GLY A 294 18.73 -1.56 -14.22
CA GLY A 294 17.52 -1.84 -13.45
C GLY A 294 17.05 -3.30 -13.53
N GLU A 295 17.78 -4.18 -14.21
CA GLU A 295 17.45 -5.61 -14.28
C GLU A 295 17.74 -6.31 -12.95
N ALA A 296 16.85 -7.22 -12.53
CA ALA A 296 17.04 -7.98 -11.31
C ALA A 296 18.23 -8.95 -11.44
N CYS A 297 19.14 -8.90 -10.48
CA CYS A 297 20.25 -9.84 -10.40
C CYS A 297 19.77 -11.21 -9.92
N SER A 298 20.42 -12.29 -10.33
CA SER A 298 20.15 -13.64 -9.85
C SER A 298 20.58 -13.83 -8.41
N GLU A 299 20.01 -14.80 -7.69
CA GLU A 299 20.52 -15.22 -6.38
C GLU A 299 21.97 -15.66 -6.47
N GLY A 300 22.72 -15.37 -5.40
CA GLY A 300 24.12 -15.75 -5.32
C GLY A 300 24.97 -14.76 -4.55
N VAL A 301 26.30 -15.00 -4.59
CA VAL A 301 27.29 -14.16 -3.95
C VAL A 301 27.77 -13.09 -4.92
N TYR A 302 27.79 -11.85 -4.44
CA TYR A 302 28.31 -10.68 -5.12
C TYR A 302 29.45 -10.07 -4.31
N PHE A 303 30.44 -9.50 -5.00
CA PHE A 303 31.57 -8.86 -4.38
C PHE A 303 31.43 -7.34 -4.52
N TYR A 304 31.89 -6.62 -3.52
CA TYR A 304 31.89 -5.17 -3.57
C TYR A 304 33.26 -4.57 -3.28
N THR A 305 33.49 -3.41 -3.86
CA THR A 305 34.56 -2.51 -3.49
C THR A 305 33.99 -1.16 -3.11
N LEU A 306 34.49 -0.62 -2.02
CA LEU A 306 34.20 0.72 -1.53
C LEU A 306 35.49 1.51 -1.47
N GLN A 307 35.49 2.70 -2.05
CA GLN A 307 36.55 3.68 -1.90
C GLN A 307 35.93 4.99 -1.42
N TYR A 308 36.50 5.58 -0.38
CA TYR A 308 36.07 6.89 0.10
C TYR A 308 37.28 7.70 0.58
N THR A 309 37.10 9.04 0.61
CA THR A 309 38.08 9.98 1.15
C THR A 309 37.54 10.51 2.47
N ASP A 310 38.34 10.49 3.52
CA ASP A 310 37.93 11.00 4.84
C ASP A 310 38.04 12.53 4.93
N SER A 311 37.71 13.09 6.10
CA SER A 311 37.76 14.52 6.36
C SER A 311 39.18 15.08 6.25
N ASN A 312 40.23 14.28 6.47
CA ASN A 312 41.62 14.65 6.41
C ASN A 312 42.18 14.62 4.98
N GLY A 313 41.46 14.01 4.04
CA GLY A 313 41.86 13.79 2.67
C GLY A 313 42.51 12.45 2.40
N ASP A 314 42.51 11.53 3.39
CA ASP A 314 43.07 10.19 3.23
C ASP A 314 42.08 9.29 2.50
N VAL A 315 42.61 8.48 1.56
CA VAL A 315 41.81 7.56 0.76
C VAL A 315 41.79 6.18 1.41
N HIS A 316 40.58 5.73 1.72
CA HIS A 316 40.33 4.41 2.31
C HIS A 316 39.67 3.48 1.27
N LYS A 317 40.01 2.19 1.36
CA LYS A 317 39.42 1.15 0.53
C LYS A 317 38.94 -0.02 1.39
N LYS A 318 37.73 -0.47 1.12
CA LYS A 318 37.15 -1.68 1.72
C LYS A 318 36.60 -2.57 0.61
N ASN A 319 36.72 -3.86 0.77
CA ASN A 319 36.15 -4.86 -0.10
C ASN A 319 35.48 -5.96 0.75
N GLY A 320 34.51 -6.62 0.17
CA GLY A 320 33.79 -7.69 0.82
C GLY A 320 32.87 -8.41 -0.13
N TYR A 321 31.97 -9.19 0.44
CA TYR A 321 30.94 -9.90 -0.31
C TYR A 321 29.58 -9.76 0.36
N VAL A 322 28.53 -9.98 -0.41
CA VAL A 322 27.15 -10.04 0.04
C VAL A 322 26.42 -11.16 -0.68
N SER A 323 25.57 -11.89 0.02
CA SER A 323 24.72 -12.94 -0.54
C SER A 323 23.32 -12.37 -0.80
N LEU A 324 22.82 -12.53 -2.01
CA LEU A 324 21.48 -12.16 -2.42
C LEU A 324 20.60 -13.40 -2.49
N PHE A 325 19.49 -13.40 -1.78
CA PHE A 325 18.42 -14.41 -1.84
C PHE A 325 17.06 -13.73 -2.09
N ARG A 326 16.06 -14.49 -2.61
CA ARG A 326 14.68 -14.02 -2.83
C ARG A 326 13.66 -15.02 -2.38
#